data_01d450f1e21ef18c28b4e7b1071d1f77
#
_entry.id   01d450f1e21ef18c28b4e7b1071d1f77
#
_cell.length_a   1.000
_cell.length_b   1.000
_cell.length_c   1.000
_cell.angle_alpha   90.00
_cell.angle_beta   90.00
_cell.angle_gamma   90.00
#
_symmetry.space_group_name_H-M   'P 1'
#
loop_
_entity.id
_entity.type
_entity.pdbx_description
1 polymer ?
#
loop_
_entity_poly.entity_id
_entity_poly.type
_entity_poly.pdbx_seq_one_letter_code
_entity_poly.pdbx_strand_id
1 'polypeptide(L)'
;QIEIRPYTLDEILFQPDNLCMEVNAKCRPLAYFDDYLKVGYYPFRLEGNEDYYIRIENVVNMILEIELPQQCGIDVANVRKLKTLLTILSSEVPLMVDMTKLSALSEMSRTTLLAYLQYLHRAKLIHLLYSDLDSLKKLQKPDKIYMENPNLLYALSLNEVNKGTVREVFMVNQLAYQHRVEYCTRSADYTI
;
A
#
# COMPACT_ATOMS: atom_id res chain seq x y z
N GLN A 1 3.84 6.94 -27.62
CA GLN A 1 4.28 7.09 -26.22
C GLN A 1 4.22 8.58 -25.87
N ILE A 2 3.46 8.95 -24.81
CA ILE A 2 3.36 10.35 -24.38
C ILE A 2 4.45 10.55 -23.34
N GLU A 3 5.42 11.40 -23.63
CA GLU A 3 6.50 11.75 -22.72
C GLU A 3 6.09 12.94 -21.84
N ILE A 4 6.03 12.72 -20.54
CA ILE A 4 5.78 13.75 -19.52
C ILE A 4 7.04 13.82 -18.66
N ARG A 5 7.59 15.03 -18.46
CA ARG A 5 8.72 15.22 -17.55
C ARG A 5 8.31 14.94 -16.10
N PRO A 6 9.23 14.55 -15.24
CA PRO A 6 8.95 14.48 -13.81
C PRO A 6 8.67 15.89 -13.24
N TYR A 7 7.78 15.96 -12.27
CA TYR A 7 7.45 17.18 -11.53
C TYR A 7 7.95 17.06 -10.09
N THR A 8 8.37 18.18 -9.52
CA THR A 8 8.72 18.26 -8.10
C THR A 8 7.46 18.41 -7.25
N LEU A 9 7.55 18.09 -5.96
CA LEU A 9 6.44 18.28 -5.04
C LEU A 9 6.04 19.77 -4.93
N ASP A 10 7.03 20.66 -4.93
CA ASP A 10 6.81 22.10 -4.89
C ASP A 10 6.03 22.60 -6.11
N GLU A 11 6.37 22.12 -7.32
CA GLU A 11 5.61 22.43 -8.52
C GLU A 11 4.15 21.96 -8.39
N ILE A 12 3.94 20.74 -7.87
CA ILE A 12 2.59 20.18 -7.70
C ILE A 12 1.77 20.98 -6.69
N LEU A 13 2.38 21.41 -5.59
CA LEU A 13 1.69 22.13 -4.51
C LEU A 13 1.45 23.60 -4.82
N PHE A 14 2.43 24.28 -5.45
CA PHE A 14 2.39 25.73 -5.63
C PHE A 14 2.09 26.20 -7.05
N GLN A 15 2.10 25.31 -8.05
CA GLN A 15 1.82 25.64 -9.44
C GLN A 15 0.88 24.64 -10.13
N PRO A 16 -0.21 24.17 -9.47
CA PRO A 16 -1.05 23.10 -9.99
C PRO A 16 -1.71 23.46 -11.34
N ASP A 17 -2.13 24.72 -11.51
CA ASP A 17 -2.80 25.15 -12.75
C ASP A 17 -1.88 25.09 -13.97
N ASN A 18 -0.63 25.53 -13.83
CA ASN A 18 0.37 25.44 -14.89
C ASN A 18 0.65 23.99 -15.28
N LEU A 19 0.80 23.11 -14.29
CA LEU A 19 1.00 21.69 -14.51
C LEU A 19 -0.20 21.02 -15.18
N CYS A 20 -1.41 21.34 -14.73
CA CYS A 20 -2.63 20.86 -15.36
C CYS A 20 -2.73 21.27 -16.84
N MET A 21 -2.36 22.51 -17.16
CA MET A 21 -2.33 23.00 -18.55
C MET A 21 -1.28 22.26 -19.39
N GLU A 22 -0.06 22.08 -18.86
CA GLU A 22 1.02 21.37 -19.54
C GLU A 22 0.65 19.89 -19.82
N VAL A 23 0.12 19.18 -18.82
CA VAL A 23 -0.27 17.79 -18.97
C VAL A 23 -1.47 17.63 -19.91
N ASN A 24 -2.50 18.47 -19.76
CA ASN A 24 -3.70 18.42 -20.60
C ASN A 24 -3.43 18.77 -22.07
N ALA A 25 -2.38 19.55 -22.35
CA ALA A 25 -1.93 19.80 -23.72
C ALA A 25 -1.37 18.54 -24.40
N LYS A 26 -0.87 17.58 -23.63
CA LYS A 26 -0.26 16.34 -24.12
C LYS A 26 -1.22 15.15 -24.08
N CYS A 27 -2.05 15.05 -23.04
CA CYS A 27 -2.98 13.94 -22.86
C CYS A 27 -4.17 14.35 -21.95
N ARG A 28 -5.17 13.46 -21.86
CA ARG A 28 -6.26 13.57 -20.88
C ARG A 28 -6.03 12.57 -19.75
N PRO A 29 -5.24 12.91 -18.72
CA PRO A 29 -4.78 11.95 -17.71
C PRO A 29 -5.92 11.28 -16.96
N LEU A 30 -7.01 12.00 -16.67
CA LEU A 30 -8.17 11.46 -15.95
C LEU A 30 -8.89 10.36 -16.73
N ALA A 31 -8.80 10.34 -18.07
CA ALA A 31 -9.40 9.27 -18.87
C ALA A 31 -8.71 7.91 -18.66
N TYR A 32 -7.45 7.92 -18.23
CA TYR A 32 -6.63 6.71 -18.00
C TYR A 32 -6.43 6.41 -16.51
N PHE A 33 -6.76 7.35 -15.65
CA PHE A 33 -6.41 7.26 -14.24
C PHE A 33 -7.16 6.13 -13.52
N ASP A 34 -8.45 5.95 -13.79
CA ASP A 34 -9.22 4.85 -13.19
C ASP A 34 -8.71 3.47 -13.62
N ASP A 35 -8.29 3.34 -14.89
CA ASP A 35 -7.69 2.10 -15.40
C ASP A 35 -6.30 1.86 -14.76
N TYR A 36 -5.48 2.90 -14.66
CA TYR A 36 -4.20 2.85 -13.95
C TYR A 36 -4.34 2.39 -12.50
N LEU A 37 -5.30 2.96 -11.76
CA LEU A 37 -5.53 2.58 -10.37
C LEU A 37 -5.92 1.11 -10.21
N LYS A 38 -6.59 0.52 -11.20
CA LYS A 38 -6.97 -0.90 -11.19
C LYS A 38 -5.85 -1.82 -11.64
N VAL A 39 -5.24 -1.54 -12.78
CA VAL A 39 -4.35 -2.49 -13.48
C VAL A 39 -3.07 -1.87 -14.04
N GLY A 40 -2.73 -0.64 -13.69
CA GLY A 40 -1.63 0.09 -14.34
C GLY A 40 -0.30 0.11 -13.58
N TYR A 41 -0.26 -0.38 -12.35
CA TYR A 41 0.93 -0.22 -11.49
C TYR A 41 2.10 -1.14 -11.88
N TYR A 42 1.81 -2.38 -12.27
CA TYR A 42 2.85 -3.37 -12.58
C TYR A 42 3.11 -3.46 -14.08
N PRO A 43 4.41 -3.57 -14.51
CA PRO A 43 4.80 -3.56 -15.92
C PRO A 43 4.18 -4.69 -16.77
N PHE A 44 3.86 -5.82 -16.19
CA PHE A 44 3.24 -6.94 -16.91
C PHE A 44 1.81 -6.64 -17.40
N ARG A 45 1.24 -5.48 -17.03
CA ARG A 45 0.06 -4.92 -17.68
C ARG A 45 0.21 -4.77 -19.20
N LEU A 46 1.43 -4.49 -19.67
CA LEU A 46 1.74 -4.31 -21.09
C LEU A 46 1.70 -5.63 -21.88
N GLU A 47 1.72 -6.76 -21.20
CA GLU A 47 1.62 -8.09 -21.82
C GLU A 47 0.16 -8.56 -22.00
N GLY A 48 -0.80 -7.92 -21.35
CA GLY A 48 -2.23 -8.24 -21.37
C GLY A 48 -2.90 -8.08 -20.02
N ASN A 49 -4.23 -8.16 -19.99
CA ASN A 49 -5.02 -7.94 -18.77
C ASN A 49 -5.66 -9.20 -18.22
N GLU A 50 -5.80 -10.25 -19.00
CA GLU A 50 -6.64 -11.39 -18.66
C GLU A 50 -6.22 -12.04 -17.33
N ASP A 51 -4.91 -12.13 -17.07
CA ASP A 51 -4.35 -12.77 -15.87
C ASP A 51 -3.71 -11.77 -14.88
N TYR A 52 -4.00 -10.48 -15.00
CA TYR A 52 -3.29 -9.44 -14.26
C TYR A 52 -3.33 -9.66 -12.74
N TYR A 53 -4.50 -9.86 -12.16
CA TYR A 53 -4.64 -10.10 -10.72
C TYR A 53 -4.11 -11.46 -10.28
N ILE A 54 -4.25 -12.50 -11.11
CA ILE A 54 -3.67 -13.82 -10.85
C ILE A 54 -2.14 -13.72 -10.77
N ARG A 55 -1.52 -12.94 -11.63
CA ARG A 55 -0.06 -12.69 -11.59
C ARG A 55 0.35 -11.97 -10.32
N ILE A 56 -0.42 -10.97 -9.87
CA ILE A 56 -0.17 -10.30 -8.58
C ILE A 56 -0.27 -11.30 -7.42
N GLU A 57 -1.33 -12.09 -7.37
CA GLU A 57 -1.51 -13.12 -6.34
C GLU A 57 -0.35 -14.13 -6.33
N ASN A 58 0.12 -14.56 -7.50
CA ASN A 58 1.26 -15.48 -7.61
C ASN A 58 2.55 -14.84 -7.08
N VAL A 59 2.81 -13.57 -7.38
CA VAL A 59 3.97 -12.83 -6.83
C VAL A 59 3.84 -12.70 -5.30
N VAL A 60 2.68 -12.35 -4.79
CA VAL A 60 2.42 -12.27 -3.35
C VAL A 60 2.62 -13.62 -2.68
N ASN A 61 2.09 -14.70 -3.26
CA ASN A 61 2.28 -16.06 -2.75
C ASN A 61 3.76 -16.45 -2.71
N MET A 62 4.53 -16.12 -3.76
CA MET A 62 5.98 -16.37 -3.78
C MET A 62 6.70 -15.63 -2.65
N ILE A 63 6.37 -14.37 -2.42
CA ILE A 63 6.93 -13.57 -1.31
C ILE A 63 6.59 -14.21 0.04
N LEU A 64 5.33 -14.59 0.26
CA LEU A 64 4.87 -15.12 1.55
C LEU A 64 5.33 -16.56 1.82
N GLU A 65 5.43 -17.40 0.80
CA GLU A 65 5.74 -18.83 0.96
C GLU A 65 7.23 -19.15 0.82
N ILE A 66 7.98 -18.33 0.10
CA ILE A 66 9.39 -18.60 -0.20
C ILE A 66 10.31 -17.53 0.38
N GLU A 67 10.13 -16.26 -0.03
CA GLU A 67 11.10 -15.21 0.31
C GLU A 67 11.09 -14.85 1.80
N LEU A 68 9.92 -14.57 2.38
CA LEU A 68 9.84 -14.21 3.80
C LEU A 68 10.24 -15.36 4.74
N PRO A 69 9.83 -16.63 4.52
CA PRO A 69 10.33 -17.76 5.30
C PRO A 69 11.85 -17.89 5.27
N GLN A 70 12.46 -17.76 4.09
CA GLN A 70 13.91 -17.86 3.95
C GLN A 70 14.65 -16.70 4.62
N GLN A 71 14.14 -15.48 4.50
CA GLN A 71 14.81 -14.28 5.04
C GLN A 71 14.58 -14.06 6.54
N CYS A 72 13.41 -14.44 7.03
CA CYS A 72 12.96 -14.12 8.39
C CYS A 72 12.84 -15.35 9.31
N GLY A 73 13.14 -16.55 8.81
CA GLY A 73 13.03 -17.79 9.57
C GLY A 73 11.59 -18.13 9.97
N ILE A 74 10.62 -17.84 9.10
CA ILE A 74 9.20 -18.10 9.37
C ILE A 74 8.90 -19.56 9.07
N ASP A 75 8.38 -20.28 10.07
CA ASP A 75 7.92 -21.65 9.89
C ASP A 75 6.74 -21.74 8.92
N VAL A 76 6.65 -22.83 8.17
CA VAL A 76 5.57 -23.11 7.20
C VAL A 76 4.18 -22.98 7.86
N ALA A 77 4.04 -23.42 9.12
CA ALA A 77 2.77 -23.28 9.86
C ALA A 77 2.35 -21.82 10.05
N ASN A 78 3.31 -20.91 10.11
CA ASN A 78 3.07 -19.48 10.29
C ASN A 78 2.84 -18.72 8.97
N VAL A 79 3.20 -19.30 7.82
CA VAL A 79 2.90 -18.74 6.49
C VAL A 79 1.38 -18.58 6.29
N ARG A 80 0.59 -19.58 6.73
CA ARG A 80 -0.87 -19.49 6.68
C ARG A 80 -1.41 -18.28 7.47
N LYS A 81 -0.88 -18.04 8.66
CA LYS A 81 -1.28 -16.90 9.49
C LYS A 81 -0.89 -15.57 8.83
N LEU A 82 0.27 -15.53 8.17
CA LEU A 82 0.72 -14.35 7.43
C LEU A 82 -0.19 -14.04 6.23
N LYS A 83 -0.65 -15.07 5.50
CA LYS A 83 -1.65 -14.93 4.44
C LYS A 83 -2.99 -14.42 4.99
N THR A 84 -3.47 -15.03 6.07
CA THR A 84 -4.70 -14.56 6.75
C THR A 84 -4.58 -13.10 7.16
N LEU A 85 -3.46 -12.71 7.74
CA LEU A 85 -3.21 -11.31 8.12
C LEU A 85 -3.29 -10.38 6.90
N LEU A 86 -2.62 -10.71 5.81
CA LEU A 86 -2.65 -9.89 4.59
C LEU A 86 -4.05 -9.78 3.99
N THR A 87 -4.83 -10.86 4.01
CA THR A 87 -6.23 -10.86 3.57
C THR A 87 -7.12 -9.97 4.44
N ILE A 88 -6.96 -10.02 5.76
CA ILE A 88 -7.68 -9.13 6.69
C ILE A 88 -7.31 -7.67 6.37
N LEU A 89 -6.02 -7.38 6.25
CA LEU A 89 -5.55 -6.03 5.96
C LEU A 89 -6.10 -5.51 4.63
N SER A 90 -6.05 -6.29 3.55
CA SER A 90 -6.55 -5.87 2.23
C SER A 90 -8.06 -5.61 2.20
N SER A 91 -8.82 -6.25 3.09
CA SER A 91 -10.28 -6.13 3.14
C SER A 91 -10.78 -5.01 4.06
N GLU A 92 -9.96 -4.55 5.02
CA GLU A 92 -10.33 -3.54 6.02
C GLU A 92 -9.59 -2.20 5.89
N VAL A 93 -8.71 -2.02 4.89
CA VAL A 93 -8.01 -0.73 4.73
C VAL A 93 -8.94 0.42 4.28
N PRO A 94 -8.66 1.67 4.67
CA PRO A 94 -7.60 2.11 5.58
C PRO A 94 -7.89 1.69 7.02
N LEU A 95 -6.97 0.94 7.62
CA LEU A 95 -7.19 0.36 8.95
C LEU A 95 -6.58 1.24 10.03
N MET A 96 -7.42 1.82 10.89
CA MET A 96 -7.01 2.30 12.21
C MET A 96 -6.70 1.11 13.10
N VAL A 97 -5.45 0.99 13.55
CA VAL A 97 -4.96 -0.26 14.11
C VAL A 97 -5.48 -0.52 15.51
N ASP A 98 -6.38 -1.48 15.64
CA ASP A 98 -6.71 -2.14 16.89
C ASP A 98 -5.94 -3.47 16.99
N MET A 99 -4.84 -3.45 17.74
CA MET A 99 -3.97 -4.62 17.90
C MET A 99 -4.69 -5.80 18.59
N THR A 100 -5.68 -5.55 19.43
CA THR A 100 -6.43 -6.61 20.10
C THR A 100 -7.33 -7.34 19.12
N LYS A 101 -8.11 -6.57 18.33
CA LYS A 101 -8.96 -7.12 17.27
C LYS A 101 -8.13 -7.87 16.23
N LEU A 102 -7.03 -7.26 15.77
CA LEU A 102 -6.18 -7.85 14.73
C LEU A 102 -5.45 -9.11 15.20
N SER A 103 -5.01 -9.13 16.46
CA SER A 103 -4.40 -10.30 17.12
C SER A 103 -5.40 -11.47 17.21
N ALA A 104 -6.64 -11.19 17.60
CA ALA A 104 -7.69 -12.20 17.67
C ALA A 104 -8.05 -12.77 16.29
N LEU A 105 -8.24 -11.91 15.27
CA LEU A 105 -8.61 -12.33 13.92
C LEU A 105 -7.49 -13.11 13.21
N SER A 106 -6.23 -12.77 13.46
CA SER A 106 -5.07 -13.44 12.84
C SER A 106 -4.53 -14.62 13.65
N GLU A 107 -5.10 -14.89 14.83
CA GLU A 107 -4.65 -15.92 15.77
C GLU A 107 -3.15 -15.82 16.12
N MET A 108 -2.67 -14.59 16.27
CA MET A 108 -1.27 -14.30 16.59
C MET A 108 -1.13 -13.58 17.92
N SER A 109 -0.01 -13.82 18.62
CA SER A 109 0.38 -12.96 19.73
C SER A 109 0.68 -11.55 19.25
N ARG A 110 0.50 -10.55 20.10
CA ARG A 110 0.81 -9.15 19.78
C ARG A 110 2.24 -8.96 19.27
N THR A 111 3.20 -9.66 19.88
CA THR A 111 4.62 -9.58 19.49
C THR A 111 4.85 -10.15 18.09
N THR A 112 4.27 -11.32 17.80
CA THR A 112 4.34 -11.95 16.47
C THR A 112 3.67 -11.08 15.41
N LEU A 113 2.50 -10.53 15.73
CA LEU A 113 1.77 -9.65 14.84
C LEU A 113 2.57 -8.40 14.45
N LEU A 114 3.20 -7.73 15.43
CA LEU A 114 4.07 -6.57 15.16
C LEU A 114 5.26 -6.94 14.26
N ALA A 115 5.90 -8.09 14.51
CA ALA A 115 6.99 -8.57 13.66
C ALA A 115 6.51 -8.84 12.22
N TYR A 116 5.34 -9.47 12.06
CA TYR A 116 4.80 -9.80 10.75
C TYR A 116 4.33 -8.56 9.97
N LEU A 117 3.78 -7.56 10.65
CA LEU A 117 3.50 -6.27 10.02
C LEU A 117 4.78 -5.62 9.48
N GLN A 118 5.89 -5.69 10.23
CA GLN A 118 7.18 -5.19 9.76
C GLN A 118 7.72 -5.99 8.56
N TYR A 119 7.53 -7.32 8.55
CA TYR A 119 7.94 -8.15 7.41
C TYR A 119 7.15 -7.81 6.15
N LEU A 120 5.82 -7.69 6.25
CA LEU A 120 4.96 -7.29 5.13
C LEU A 120 5.31 -5.88 4.62
N HIS A 121 5.63 -4.95 5.51
CA HIS A 121 6.06 -3.60 5.14
C HIS A 121 7.41 -3.61 4.40
N ARG A 122 8.39 -4.36 4.89
CA ARG A 122 9.70 -4.52 4.22
C ARG A 122 9.57 -5.22 2.87
N ALA A 123 8.65 -6.18 2.75
CA ALA A 123 8.33 -6.87 1.50
C ALA A 123 7.51 -6.01 0.52
N LYS A 124 7.21 -4.75 0.86
CA LYS A 124 6.45 -3.85 0.00
C LYS A 124 5.04 -4.38 -0.34
N LEU A 125 4.39 -4.98 0.64
CA LEU A 125 2.99 -5.39 0.53
C LEU A 125 2.04 -4.43 1.24
N ILE A 126 2.53 -3.72 2.27
CA ILE A 126 1.78 -2.74 3.04
C ILE A 126 2.63 -1.52 3.40
N HIS A 127 1.97 -0.40 3.67
CA HIS A 127 2.54 0.77 4.33
C HIS A 127 2.09 0.84 5.79
N LEU A 128 3.04 1.10 6.69
CA LEU A 128 2.79 1.35 8.12
C LEU A 128 3.00 2.83 8.39
N LEU A 129 1.96 3.53 8.81
CA LEU A 129 2.06 4.93 9.22
C LEU A 129 2.01 5.03 10.74
N TYR A 130 2.85 5.90 11.27
CA TYR A 130 2.97 6.22 12.68
C TYR A 130 2.67 7.70 12.88
N SER A 131 1.95 8.04 13.95
CA SER A 131 1.84 9.41 14.41
C SER A 131 3.18 9.85 14.99
N ASP A 132 3.50 11.08 14.67
CA ASP A 132 4.70 11.82 15.01
C ASP A 132 5.52 11.30 16.21
N LEU A 133 6.82 11.45 16.01
CA LEU A 133 7.82 12.02 16.89
C LEU A 133 8.86 11.14 17.55
N ASP A 134 8.69 10.00 18.00
CA ASP A 134 9.81 9.37 18.70
C ASP A 134 10.30 8.08 18.05
N SER A 135 11.58 8.07 17.66
CA SER A 135 12.25 6.88 17.14
C SER A 135 12.11 5.64 18.04
N LEU A 136 11.83 5.84 19.33
CA LEU A 136 11.51 4.78 20.29
C LEU A 136 10.09 4.21 20.10
N LYS A 137 9.15 4.98 19.57
CA LYS A 137 7.79 4.52 19.29
C LYS A 137 7.67 3.65 18.04
N LYS A 138 8.67 3.62 17.16
CA LYS A 138 8.70 2.70 16.00
C LYS A 138 8.70 1.21 16.38
N LEU A 139 9.01 0.88 17.63
CA LEU A 139 8.80 -0.45 18.20
C LEU A 139 7.36 -0.68 18.72
N GLN A 140 6.51 0.33 18.64
CA GLN A 140 5.11 0.27 19.03
C GLN A 140 4.22 -0.03 17.82
N LYS A 141 2.92 -0.14 18.07
CA LYS A 141 1.92 -0.39 17.02
C LYS A 141 1.90 0.76 16.01
N PRO A 142 1.72 0.49 14.71
CA PRO A 142 1.39 1.53 13.76
C PRO A 142 0.01 2.13 14.08
N ASP A 143 -0.20 3.38 13.71
CA ASP A 143 -1.49 4.05 13.89
C ASP A 143 -2.45 3.73 12.73
N LYS A 144 -1.90 3.67 11.50
CA LYS A 144 -2.67 3.37 10.30
C LYS A 144 -1.91 2.42 9.38
N ILE A 145 -2.64 1.54 8.71
CA ILE A 145 -2.09 0.57 7.74
C ILE A 145 -2.78 0.76 6.40
N TYR A 146 -2.01 0.73 5.32
CA TYR A 146 -2.47 0.74 3.94
C TYR A 146 -1.86 -0.41 3.15
N MET A 147 -2.50 -0.84 2.07
CA MET A 147 -1.84 -1.66 1.07
C MET A 147 -0.74 -0.86 0.37
N GLU A 148 0.30 -1.52 -0.13
CA GLU A 148 1.41 -0.84 -0.80
C GLU A 148 0.95 -0.03 -2.00
N ASN A 149 -0.01 -0.54 -2.79
CA ASN A 149 -0.56 0.15 -3.95
C ASN A 149 -1.99 -0.29 -4.24
N PRO A 150 -2.75 0.48 -5.07
CA PRO A 150 -4.13 0.15 -5.40
C PRO A 150 -4.31 -1.21 -6.09
N ASN A 151 -3.36 -1.65 -6.91
CA ASN A 151 -3.51 -2.92 -7.64
C ASN A 151 -3.44 -4.13 -6.70
N LEU A 152 -2.58 -4.08 -5.65
CA LEU A 152 -2.59 -5.06 -4.56
C LEU A 152 -3.93 -5.06 -3.82
N LEU A 153 -4.49 -3.87 -3.57
CA LEU A 153 -5.79 -3.75 -2.92
C LEU A 153 -6.89 -4.44 -3.75
N TYR A 154 -6.94 -4.19 -5.06
CA TYR A 154 -7.91 -4.84 -5.94
C TYR A 154 -7.70 -6.35 -6.09
N ALA A 155 -6.44 -6.82 -6.11
CA ALA A 155 -6.12 -8.23 -6.25
C ALA A 155 -6.44 -9.06 -4.99
N LEU A 156 -6.28 -8.50 -3.79
CA LEU A 156 -6.31 -9.25 -2.54
C LEU A 156 -7.56 -9.01 -1.69
N SER A 157 -8.34 -7.94 -1.96
CA SER A 157 -9.54 -7.65 -1.17
C SER A 157 -10.66 -8.63 -1.49
N LEU A 158 -11.27 -9.19 -0.43
CA LEU A 158 -12.47 -10.02 -0.54
C LEU A 158 -13.75 -9.18 -0.67
N ASN A 159 -13.69 -7.90 -0.38
CA ASN A 159 -14.80 -6.97 -0.40
C ASN A 159 -14.74 -6.07 -1.62
N GLU A 160 -15.87 -5.44 -1.95
CA GLU A 160 -15.89 -4.37 -2.94
C GLU A 160 -15.00 -3.20 -2.47
N VAL A 161 -14.08 -2.79 -3.34
CA VAL A 161 -13.09 -1.78 -3.00
C VAL A 161 -13.67 -0.38 -3.12
N ASN A 162 -13.66 0.37 -2.02
CA ASN A 162 -14.15 1.75 -1.98
C ASN A 162 -13.20 2.70 -2.72
N LYS A 163 -13.75 3.58 -3.56
CA LYS A 163 -12.97 4.56 -4.33
C LYS A 163 -12.18 5.54 -3.45
N GLY A 164 -12.69 5.91 -2.29
CA GLY A 164 -11.98 6.76 -1.32
C GLY A 164 -10.72 6.06 -0.84
N THR A 165 -10.83 4.80 -0.42
CA THR A 165 -9.70 3.95 -0.03
C THR A 165 -8.65 3.83 -1.12
N VAL A 166 -9.07 3.60 -2.37
CA VAL A 166 -8.15 3.52 -3.53
C VAL A 166 -7.32 4.79 -3.68
N ARG A 167 -7.95 5.96 -3.54
CA ARG A 167 -7.28 7.26 -3.63
C ARG A 167 -6.31 7.50 -2.49
N GLU A 168 -6.68 7.14 -1.26
CA GLU A 168 -5.78 7.23 -0.11
C GLU A 168 -4.56 6.31 -0.27
N VAL A 169 -4.77 5.04 -0.65
CA VAL A 169 -3.68 4.08 -0.93
C VAL A 169 -2.75 4.62 -2.02
N PHE A 170 -3.30 5.17 -3.09
CA PHE A 170 -2.53 5.78 -4.17
C PHE A 170 -1.68 6.96 -3.66
N MET A 171 -2.28 7.89 -2.92
CA MET A 171 -1.56 9.06 -2.37
C MET A 171 -0.43 8.66 -1.43
N VAL A 172 -0.70 7.75 -0.49
CA VAL A 172 0.33 7.25 0.44
C VAL A 172 1.48 6.61 -0.33
N ASN A 173 1.19 5.75 -1.31
CA ASN A 173 2.20 5.11 -2.15
C ASN A 173 3.06 6.13 -2.92
N GLN A 174 2.44 7.14 -3.55
CA GLN A 174 3.16 8.16 -4.32
C GLN A 174 4.06 9.02 -3.43
N LEU A 175 3.56 9.44 -2.28
CA LEU A 175 4.31 10.28 -1.34
C LEU A 175 5.43 9.48 -0.66
N ALA A 176 5.18 8.25 -0.24
CA ALA A 176 6.15 7.41 0.45
C ALA A 176 7.36 7.01 -0.41
N TYR A 177 7.29 7.18 -1.73
CA TYR A 177 8.41 6.91 -2.63
C TYR A 177 9.60 7.86 -2.42
N GLN A 178 9.31 9.14 -2.18
CA GLN A 178 10.34 10.19 -2.04
C GLN A 178 10.34 10.89 -0.68
N HIS A 179 9.27 10.72 0.10
CA HIS A 179 9.06 11.43 1.35
C HIS A 179 8.76 10.46 2.48
N ARG A 180 9.06 10.90 3.69
CA ARG A 180 8.59 10.24 4.90
C ARG A 180 7.14 10.68 5.14
N VAL A 181 6.21 9.73 5.14
CA VAL A 181 4.79 9.98 5.37
C VAL A 181 4.45 9.57 6.80
N GLU A 182 3.82 10.47 7.54
CA GLU A 182 3.40 10.25 8.93
C GLU A 182 1.90 10.50 9.09
N TYR A 183 1.29 9.85 10.08
CA TYR A 183 -0.11 10.05 10.42
C TYR A 183 -0.25 11.26 11.35
N CYS A 184 -1.09 12.24 11.01
CA CYS A 184 -1.36 13.40 11.85
C CYS A 184 -2.76 13.30 12.47
N THR A 185 -2.82 13.40 13.81
CA THR A 185 -4.08 13.31 14.58
C THR A 185 -4.79 14.65 14.73
N ARG A 186 -4.17 15.77 14.35
CA ARG A 186 -4.65 17.12 14.76
C ARG A 186 -5.45 17.89 13.72
N SER A 187 -5.19 17.73 12.42
CA SER A 187 -5.87 18.54 11.39
C SER A 187 -5.82 18.01 9.97
N ALA A 188 -4.96 17.04 9.69
CA ALA A 188 -4.88 16.35 8.40
C ALA A 188 -4.51 14.90 8.66
N ASP A 189 -4.88 14.03 7.74
CA ASP A 189 -4.56 12.61 7.88
C ASP A 189 -3.06 12.31 7.66
N TYR A 190 -2.29 13.26 7.10
CA TYR A 190 -0.88 13.07 6.73
C TYR A 190 -0.02 14.30 6.96
N THR A 191 1.26 14.08 7.29
CA THR A 191 2.35 15.06 7.23
C THR A 191 3.43 14.55 6.29
N ILE A 192 3.98 15.45 5.49
CA ILE A 192 5.04 15.20 4.51
C ILE A 192 6.35 15.77 5.01
#